data_9c82c1bf370ab42374f85aee8f9778ca
#
_entry.id   9c82c1bf370ab42374f85aee8f9778ca
#
_cell.length_a   1.000
_cell.length_b   1.000
_cell.length_c   1.000
_cell.angle_alpha   90.00
_cell.angle_beta   90.00
_cell.angle_gamma   90.00
#
_symmetry.space_group_name_H-M   'P 1'
#
loop_
_entity.id
_entity.type
_entity.pdbx_description
1 polymer ?
#
loop_
_entity_poly.entity_id
_entity_poly.type
_entity_poly.pdbx_seq_one_letter_code
_entity_poly.pdbx_strand_id
1 'polypeptide(L)'
;MLKIRNNMNARPVLGVLFDMDGVVIDTEKLYTRFWREAAEELGHPMTLEQALQMRSLGRGPSQEKLDSFFGPGVLDYDTLRARRIERMDAFIAVHGIEEKPGIRALLAHLQEKDIPCAITSSSSVPLIREHLGNLGLLDYFTALCSGKDVPKGKPAPDIYLHGAATIGVAPENCLAIEDSPAGIEAAWRAGCMAVIVPDQDQPDELTLSRSFARADSLFDVMELV
;
A
#
# COMPACT_ATOMS: atom_id res chain seq x y z
N MET A 1 5.15 13.06 13.35
CA MET A 1 4.66 13.08 14.75
C MET A 1 3.50 12.12 14.90
N LEU A 2 3.66 11.11 15.75
CA LEU A 2 2.63 10.08 15.99
C LEU A 2 1.37 10.69 16.65
N LYS A 3 0.19 10.38 16.11
CA LYS A 3 -1.11 10.76 16.69
C LYS A 3 -1.95 9.52 16.93
N ILE A 4 -1.99 9.05 18.18
CA ILE A 4 -2.83 7.92 18.60
C ILE A 4 -4.22 8.44 18.95
N ARG A 5 -5.28 7.74 18.55
CA ARG A 5 -6.65 8.06 18.96
C ARG A 5 -6.92 7.57 20.38
N ASN A 6 -7.26 8.50 21.26
CA ASN A 6 -7.47 8.27 22.70
C ASN A 6 -8.60 7.29 23.07
N ASN A 7 -9.37 6.75 22.13
CA ASN A 7 -10.54 5.88 22.38
C ASN A 7 -10.37 4.43 21.91
N MET A 8 -9.20 4.05 21.40
CA MET A 8 -8.93 2.64 21.06
C MET A 8 -8.00 2.07 22.11
N ASN A 9 -8.44 1.06 22.86
CA ASN A 9 -7.60 0.34 23.81
C ASN A 9 -6.36 -0.16 23.08
N ALA A 10 -5.20 0.40 23.39
CA ALA A 10 -3.93 -0.12 22.92
C ALA A 10 -3.79 -1.57 23.40
N ARG A 11 -3.72 -2.49 22.46
CA ARG A 11 -3.46 -3.91 22.71
C ARG A 11 -1.98 -4.18 22.47
N PRO A 12 -1.41 -5.24 23.03
CA PRO A 12 -0.04 -5.60 22.70
C PRO A 12 0.07 -5.89 21.21
N VAL A 13 1.06 -5.30 20.55
CA VAL A 13 1.40 -5.61 19.17
C VAL A 13 2.21 -6.90 19.17
N LEU A 14 1.62 -7.97 18.62
CA LEU A 14 2.24 -9.30 18.56
C LEU A 14 2.58 -9.69 17.11
N GLY A 15 2.19 -8.90 16.13
CA GLY A 15 2.53 -9.07 14.72
C GLY A 15 2.32 -7.80 13.93
N VAL A 16 3.02 -7.65 12.80
CA VAL A 16 2.90 -6.47 11.93
C VAL A 16 2.60 -6.88 10.50
N LEU A 17 1.59 -6.26 9.90
CA LEU A 17 1.14 -6.48 8.53
C LEU A 17 1.43 -5.22 7.72
N PHE A 18 2.28 -5.34 6.72
CA PHE A 18 2.69 -4.21 5.88
C PHE A 18 1.95 -4.25 4.54
N ASP A 19 1.32 -3.15 4.15
CA ASP A 19 1.17 -2.94 2.72
C ASP A 19 2.57 -2.79 2.09
N MET A 20 2.67 -3.02 0.79
CA MET A 20 3.96 -2.94 0.09
C MET A 20 4.14 -1.59 -0.59
N ASP A 21 3.24 -1.24 -1.49
CA ASP A 21 3.33 -0.06 -2.35
C ASP A 21 3.00 1.22 -1.54
N GLY A 22 3.92 2.16 -1.46
CA GLY A 22 3.77 3.38 -0.64
C GLY A 22 4.13 3.22 0.84
N VAL A 23 4.32 1.98 1.34
CA VAL A 23 4.71 1.68 2.73
C VAL A 23 6.12 1.10 2.82
N VAL A 24 6.39 -0.01 2.13
CA VAL A 24 7.71 -0.66 2.12
C VAL A 24 8.58 -0.14 1.00
N ILE A 25 7.98 0.03 -0.20
CA ILE A 25 8.64 0.50 -1.41
C ILE A 25 7.99 1.79 -1.92
N ASP A 26 8.81 2.66 -2.50
CA ASP A 26 8.39 3.99 -2.96
C ASP A 26 7.91 3.96 -4.43
N THR A 27 6.87 3.16 -4.68
CA THR A 27 6.30 2.97 -6.02
C THR A 27 5.22 3.97 -6.38
N GLU A 28 4.54 4.58 -5.42
CA GLU A 28 3.41 5.48 -5.67
C GLU A 28 3.81 6.72 -6.49
N LYS A 29 5.01 7.28 -6.25
CA LYS A 29 5.56 8.36 -7.08
C LYS A 29 5.80 7.91 -8.53
N LEU A 30 6.20 6.63 -8.74
CA LEU A 30 6.38 6.06 -10.06
C LEU A 30 5.02 5.84 -10.76
N TYR A 31 4.01 5.33 -10.04
CA TYR A 31 2.65 5.23 -10.57
C TYR A 31 2.15 6.58 -11.06
N THR A 32 2.23 7.62 -10.23
CA THR A 32 1.79 8.97 -10.57
C THR A 32 2.54 9.53 -11.79
N ARG A 33 3.85 9.34 -11.87
CA ARG A 33 4.69 9.73 -13.01
C ARG A 33 4.25 9.01 -14.28
N PHE A 34 4.19 7.68 -14.23
CA PHE A 34 3.95 6.87 -15.44
C PHE A 34 2.50 6.87 -15.91
N TRP A 35 1.51 7.18 -15.06
CA TRP A 35 0.17 7.52 -15.53
C TRP A 35 0.19 8.73 -16.44
N ARG A 36 0.93 9.77 -16.08
CA ARG A 36 1.02 11.01 -16.86
C ARG A 36 1.78 10.80 -18.16
N GLU A 37 2.95 10.16 -18.11
CA GLU A 37 3.75 9.87 -19.31
C GLU A 37 3.00 8.99 -20.30
N ALA A 38 2.33 7.94 -19.84
CA ALA A 38 1.53 7.06 -20.69
C ALA A 38 0.33 7.78 -21.34
N ALA A 39 -0.35 8.63 -20.57
CA ALA A 39 -1.47 9.42 -21.09
C ALA A 39 -1.01 10.45 -22.15
N GLU A 40 0.12 11.12 -21.93
CA GLU A 40 0.72 12.05 -22.89
C GLU A 40 1.10 11.35 -24.20
N GLU A 41 1.70 10.16 -24.13
CA GLU A 41 2.04 9.35 -25.32
C GLU A 41 0.81 8.92 -26.13
N LEU A 42 -0.32 8.72 -25.45
CA LEU A 42 -1.60 8.41 -26.09
C LEU A 42 -2.35 9.66 -26.58
N GLY A 43 -1.74 10.85 -26.47
CA GLY A 43 -2.31 12.12 -26.93
C GLY A 43 -3.30 12.77 -25.95
N HIS A 44 -3.37 12.29 -24.70
CA HIS A 44 -4.30 12.74 -23.66
C HIS A 44 -3.56 13.13 -22.37
N PRO A 45 -2.78 14.22 -22.35
CA PRO A 45 -1.92 14.57 -21.21
C PRO A 45 -2.75 14.77 -19.93
N MET A 46 -2.32 14.12 -18.85
CA MET A 46 -2.92 14.22 -17.51
C MET A 46 -2.21 15.25 -16.65
N THR A 47 -2.96 16.01 -15.87
CA THR A 47 -2.40 16.83 -14.79
C THR A 47 -1.93 15.93 -13.62
N LEU A 48 -1.12 16.52 -12.71
CA LEU A 48 -0.74 15.81 -11.48
C LEU A 48 -1.97 15.41 -10.65
N GLU A 49 -2.91 16.33 -10.50
CA GLU A 49 -4.14 16.09 -9.73
C GLU A 49 -4.98 14.95 -10.33
N GLN A 50 -5.11 14.88 -11.66
CA GLN A 50 -5.81 13.79 -12.33
C GLN A 50 -5.11 12.44 -12.10
N ALA A 51 -3.77 12.40 -12.19
CA ALA A 51 -3.00 11.18 -11.94
C ALA A 51 -3.14 10.70 -10.48
N LEU A 52 -3.12 11.60 -9.51
CA LEU A 52 -3.37 11.29 -8.11
C LEU A 52 -4.77 10.68 -7.89
N GLN A 53 -5.78 11.16 -8.61
CA GLN A 53 -7.15 10.62 -8.53
C GLN A 53 -7.28 9.19 -9.13
N MET A 54 -6.28 8.69 -9.86
CA MET A 54 -6.24 7.31 -10.38
C MET A 54 -5.73 6.28 -9.37
N ARG A 55 -5.19 6.74 -8.23
CA ARG A 55 -4.57 5.87 -7.21
C ARG A 55 -5.59 4.95 -6.56
N SER A 56 -5.17 3.73 -6.28
CA SER A 56 -5.94 2.72 -5.54
C SER A 56 -7.34 2.41 -6.10
N LEU A 57 -7.64 2.83 -7.34
CA LEU A 57 -8.90 2.56 -8.00
C LEU A 57 -8.88 1.23 -8.75
N GLY A 58 -10.00 0.50 -8.69
CA GLY A 58 -10.27 -0.64 -9.56
C GLY A 58 -10.59 -0.20 -11.00
N ARG A 59 -10.67 -1.18 -11.93
CA ARG A 59 -10.87 -0.93 -13.37
C ARG A 59 -12.08 -0.03 -13.68
N GLY A 60 -13.25 -0.34 -13.12
CA GLY A 60 -14.49 0.42 -13.37
C GLY A 60 -14.38 1.90 -12.94
N PRO A 61 -14.11 2.18 -11.67
CA PRO A 61 -13.91 3.55 -11.18
C PRO A 61 -12.80 4.31 -11.92
N SER A 62 -11.73 3.62 -12.35
CA SER A 62 -10.67 4.24 -13.16
C SER A 62 -11.17 4.69 -14.52
N GLN A 63 -11.98 3.85 -15.20
CA GLN A 63 -12.59 4.25 -16.49
C GLN A 63 -13.54 5.44 -16.31
N GLU A 64 -14.38 5.43 -15.28
CA GLU A 64 -15.27 6.56 -14.99
C GLU A 64 -14.49 7.87 -14.77
N LYS A 65 -13.34 7.79 -14.12
CA LYS A 65 -12.44 8.95 -13.96
C LYS A 65 -11.89 9.42 -15.31
N LEU A 66 -11.38 8.52 -16.14
CA LEU A 66 -10.87 8.87 -17.48
C LEU A 66 -11.97 9.51 -18.34
N ASP A 67 -13.19 8.96 -18.32
CA ASP A 67 -14.33 9.51 -19.02
C ASP A 67 -14.68 10.93 -18.51
N SER A 68 -14.52 11.18 -17.20
CA SER A 68 -14.73 12.52 -16.63
C SER A 68 -13.64 13.53 -17.01
N PHE A 69 -12.41 13.06 -17.26
CA PHE A 69 -11.28 13.93 -17.63
C PHE A 69 -11.26 14.28 -19.12
N PHE A 70 -11.54 13.31 -19.97
CA PHE A 70 -11.32 13.41 -21.41
C PHE A 70 -12.59 13.26 -22.25
N GLY A 71 -13.67 12.80 -21.66
CA GLY A 71 -14.91 12.43 -22.33
C GLY A 71 -15.09 10.92 -22.49
N PRO A 72 -16.36 10.44 -22.57
CA PRO A 72 -16.66 9.01 -22.63
C PRO A 72 -16.01 8.33 -23.84
N GLY A 73 -15.28 7.25 -23.60
CA GLY A 73 -14.66 6.42 -24.64
C GLY A 73 -13.47 7.05 -25.38
N VAL A 74 -12.99 8.21 -24.93
CA VAL A 74 -11.81 8.89 -25.53
C VAL A 74 -10.52 8.18 -25.19
N LEU A 75 -10.37 7.73 -23.94
CA LEU A 75 -9.19 7.00 -23.49
C LEU A 75 -9.61 5.75 -22.71
N ASP A 76 -9.25 4.58 -23.23
CA ASP A 76 -9.53 3.29 -22.60
C ASP A 76 -8.55 3.01 -21.46
N TYR A 77 -9.07 2.62 -20.30
CA TYR A 77 -8.26 2.32 -19.11
C TYR A 77 -7.27 1.19 -19.33
N ASP A 78 -7.67 0.10 -19.98
CA ASP A 78 -6.79 -1.06 -20.18
C ASP A 78 -5.62 -0.70 -21.10
N THR A 79 -5.86 0.10 -22.13
CA THR A 79 -4.83 0.64 -23.03
C THR A 79 -3.86 1.55 -22.27
N LEU A 80 -4.37 2.50 -21.51
CA LEU A 80 -3.55 3.41 -20.71
C LEU A 80 -2.74 2.65 -19.66
N ARG A 81 -3.38 1.70 -18.96
CA ARG A 81 -2.74 0.86 -17.96
C ARG A 81 -1.61 0.00 -18.55
N ALA A 82 -1.84 -0.60 -19.71
CA ALA A 82 -0.81 -1.40 -20.38
C ALA A 82 0.42 -0.56 -20.71
N ARG A 83 0.22 0.65 -21.26
CA ARG A 83 1.31 1.59 -21.57
C ARG A 83 2.05 2.02 -20.30
N ARG A 84 1.32 2.34 -19.23
CA ARG A 84 1.93 2.68 -17.93
C ARG A 84 2.81 1.55 -17.40
N ILE A 85 2.31 0.31 -17.42
CA ILE A 85 3.07 -0.87 -16.96
C ILE A 85 4.37 -0.99 -17.76
N GLU A 86 4.28 -1.00 -19.10
CA GLU A 86 5.44 -1.11 -20.00
C GLU A 86 6.52 -0.08 -19.65
N ARG A 87 6.12 1.18 -19.44
CA ARG A 87 7.04 2.27 -19.11
C ARG A 87 7.64 2.14 -17.73
N MET A 88 6.82 1.80 -16.75
CA MET A 88 7.25 1.64 -15.37
C MET A 88 8.21 0.44 -15.24
N ASP A 89 7.90 -0.69 -15.86
CA ASP A 89 8.75 -1.88 -15.82
C ASP A 89 10.11 -1.61 -16.50
N ALA A 90 10.12 -0.93 -17.65
CA ALA A 90 11.36 -0.52 -18.31
C ALA A 90 12.21 0.42 -17.44
N PHE A 91 11.59 1.35 -16.73
CA PHE A 91 12.28 2.24 -15.80
C PHE A 91 12.85 1.46 -14.61
N ILE A 92 12.05 0.60 -14.00
CA ILE A 92 12.45 -0.21 -12.83
C ILE A 92 13.60 -1.15 -13.19
N ALA A 93 13.58 -1.75 -14.40
CA ALA A 93 14.65 -2.62 -14.85
C ALA A 93 16.02 -1.92 -14.92
N VAL A 94 16.04 -0.60 -15.17
CA VAL A 94 17.28 0.20 -15.27
C VAL A 94 17.68 0.84 -13.95
N HIS A 95 16.70 1.34 -13.19
CA HIS A 95 16.92 2.21 -12.03
C HIS A 95 16.63 1.52 -10.70
N GLY A 96 15.95 0.36 -10.71
CA GLY A 96 15.44 -0.28 -9.51
C GLY A 96 14.23 0.43 -8.91
N ILE A 97 13.83 -0.03 -7.74
CA ILE A 97 12.82 0.60 -6.88
C ILE A 97 13.49 1.07 -5.61
N GLU A 98 13.08 2.23 -5.11
CA GLU A 98 13.57 2.74 -3.83
C GLU A 98 12.72 2.19 -2.67
N GLU A 99 13.35 1.94 -1.54
CA GLU A 99 12.66 1.64 -0.30
C GLU A 99 12.13 2.91 0.38
N LYS A 100 11.05 2.78 1.14
CA LYS A 100 10.55 3.92 1.93
C LYS A 100 11.49 4.24 3.10
N PRO A 101 11.73 5.53 3.36
CA PRO A 101 12.57 5.95 4.49
C PRO A 101 12.07 5.36 5.82
N GLY A 102 12.99 4.74 6.56
CA GLY A 102 12.70 4.15 7.87
C GLY A 102 12.31 2.66 7.84
N ILE A 103 12.05 2.06 6.66
CA ILE A 103 11.61 0.65 6.61
C ILE A 103 12.66 -0.30 7.21
N ARG A 104 13.95 -0.15 6.88
CA ARG A 104 14.99 -1.02 7.45
C ARG A 104 15.11 -0.88 8.96
N ALA A 105 15.00 0.35 9.47
CA ALA A 105 15.06 0.60 10.91
C ALA A 105 13.87 -0.06 11.62
N LEU A 106 12.66 0.06 11.07
CA LEU A 106 11.47 -0.57 11.63
C LEU A 106 11.56 -2.10 11.56
N LEU A 107 11.99 -2.68 10.43
CA LEU A 107 12.14 -4.14 10.30
C LEU A 107 13.20 -4.70 11.26
N ALA A 108 14.34 -4.02 11.42
CA ALA A 108 15.36 -4.40 12.38
C ALA A 108 14.83 -4.34 13.83
N HIS A 109 14.07 -3.30 14.17
CA HIS A 109 13.44 -3.15 15.49
C HIS A 109 12.43 -4.27 15.77
N LEU A 110 11.61 -4.67 14.79
CA LEU A 110 10.69 -5.80 14.93
C LEU A 110 11.43 -7.13 15.11
N GLN A 111 12.53 -7.32 14.39
CA GLN A 111 13.37 -8.50 14.50
C GLN A 111 14.03 -8.61 15.89
N GLU A 112 14.52 -7.49 16.44
CA GLU A 112 15.10 -7.45 17.81
C GLU A 112 14.06 -7.80 18.89
N LYS A 113 12.78 -7.57 18.62
CA LYS A 113 11.66 -7.86 19.52
C LYS A 113 11.00 -9.22 19.25
N ASP A 114 11.50 -10.00 18.30
CA ASP A 114 10.90 -11.26 17.86
C ASP A 114 9.42 -11.11 17.40
N ILE A 115 9.05 -9.94 16.84
CA ILE A 115 7.70 -9.68 16.33
C ILE A 115 7.62 -10.11 14.86
N PRO A 116 6.81 -11.15 14.52
CA PRO A 116 6.67 -11.60 13.16
C PRO A 116 5.97 -10.54 12.31
N CYS A 117 6.38 -10.44 11.04
CA CYS A 117 5.74 -9.53 10.10
C CYS A 117 5.45 -10.19 8.74
N ALA A 118 4.41 -9.70 8.06
CA ALA A 118 4.04 -10.16 6.73
C ALA A 118 3.77 -8.99 5.79
N ILE A 119 3.98 -9.23 4.51
CA ILE A 119 3.46 -8.36 3.44
C ILE A 119 2.00 -8.74 3.16
N THR A 120 1.15 -7.72 2.98
CA THR A 120 -0.26 -7.82 2.63
C THR A 120 -0.57 -6.88 1.45
N SER A 121 -0.13 -7.25 0.24
CA SER A 121 -0.18 -6.41 -0.96
C SER A 121 -1.21 -6.87 -1.98
N SER A 122 -1.75 -5.94 -2.77
CA SER A 122 -2.59 -6.24 -3.96
C SER A 122 -1.78 -6.85 -5.13
N SER A 123 -0.46 -6.80 -5.07
CA SER A 123 0.46 -7.37 -6.05
C SER A 123 0.55 -8.90 -5.93
N SER A 124 0.97 -9.59 -7.00
CA SER A 124 1.16 -11.04 -6.98
C SER A 124 2.41 -11.43 -6.17
N VAL A 125 2.42 -12.61 -5.55
CA VAL A 125 3.57 -13.11 -4.78
C VAL A 125 4.89 -13.10 -5.57
N PRO A 126 4.94 -13.49 -6.86
CA PRO A 126 6.18 -13.39 -7.65
C PRO A 126 6.72 -11.95 -7.72
N LEU A 127 5.84 -10.95 -7.92
CA LEU A 127 6.23 -9.53 -8.00
C LEU A 127 6.69 -8.99 -6.65
N ILE A 128 5.98 -9.34 -5.56
CA ILE A 128 6.40 -9.01 -4.18
C ILE A 128 7.81 -9.56 -3.92
N ARG A 129 8.04 -10.82 -4.26
CA ARG A 129 9.33 -11.48 -4.07
C ARG A 129 10.45 -10.85 -4.89
N GLU A 130 10.18 -10.45 -6.12
CA GLU A 130 11.12 -9.76 -6.99
C GLU A 130 11.54 -8.42 -6.40
N HIS A 131 10.56 -7.57 -6.04
CA HIS A 131 10.84 -6.24 -5.50
C HIS A 131 11.60 -6.29 -4.18
N LEU A 132 11.13 -7.11 -3.23
CA LEU A 132 11.80 -7.25 -1.93
C LEU A 132 13.15 -7.95 -2.03
N GLY A 133 13.29 -8.91 -2.96
CA GLY A 133 14.55 -9.60 -3.23
C GLY A 133 15.62 -8.64 -3.75
N ASN A 134 15.28 -7.79 -4.70
CA ASN A 134 16.17 -6.77 -5.25
C ASN A 134 16.65 -5.76 -4.20
N LEU A 135 15.84 -5.54 -3.16
CA LEU A 135 16.18 -4.66 -2.04
C LEU A 135 16.85 -5.39 -0.87
N GLY A 136 16.94 -6.75 -0.90
CA GLY A 136 17.45 -7.54 0.22
C GLY A 136 16.58 -7.45 1.47
N LEU A 137 15.24 -7.33 1.29
CA LEU A 137 14.28 -7.22 2.39
C LEU A 137 13.48 -8.50 2.65
N LEU A 138 13.62 -9.53 1.81
CA LEU A 138 12.81 -10.75 1.91
C LEU A 138 12.90 -11.45 3.27
N ASP A 139 14.10 -11.54 3.83
CA ASP A 139 14.37 -12.32 5.04
C ASP A 139 13.80 -11.71 6.32
N TYR A 140 13.32 -10.46 6.24
CA TYR A 140 12.61 -9.82 7.35
C TYR A 140 11.16 -10.29 7.47
N PHE A 141 10.56 -10.81 6.40
CA PHE A 141 9.14 -11.16 6.37
C PHE A 141 8.91 -12.65 6.54
N THR A 142 8.11 -12.99 7.55
CA THR A 142 7.67 -14.38 7.80
C THR A 142 6.77 -14.89 6.68
N ALA A 143 5.99 -14.00 6.05
CA ALA A 143 5.04 -14.36 4.99
C ALA A 143 4.86 -13.24 3.95
N LEU A 144 4.51 -13.66 2.72
CA LEU A 144 4.14 -12.79 1.60
C LEU A 144 2.70 -13.14 1.19
N CYS A 145 1.74 -12.26 1.50
CA CYS A 145 0.33 -12.46 1.22
C CYS A 145 -0.11 -11.56 0.07
N SER A 146 -0.74 -12.16 -0.93
CA SER A 146 -1.23 -11.49 -2.14
C SER A 146 -2.74 -11.31 -2.11
N GLY A 147 -3.21 -10.14 -2.51
CA GLY A 147 -4.63 -9.91 -2.78
C GLY A 147 -5.20 -10.75 -3.93
N LYS A 148 -4.33 -11.44 -4.71
CA LYS A 148 -4.74 -12.39 -5.75
C LYS A 148 -5.13 -13.76 -5.19
N ASP A 149 -4.67 -14.07 -3.96
CA ASP A 149 -4.87 -15.37 -3.32
C ASP A 149 -6.04 -15.36 -2.33
N VAL A 150 -6.75 -14.22 -2.22
CA VAL A 150 -7.94 -14.08 -1.36
C VAL A 150 -9.20 -13.78 -2.19
N PRO A 151 -10.41 -14.13 -1.67
CA PRO A 151 -11.65 -13.96 -2.41
C PRO A 151 -11.96 -12.52 -2.82
N LYS A 152 -11.64 -11.56 -1.94
CA LYS A 152 -11.90 -10.14 -2.18
C LYS A 152 -10.68 -9.29 -1.81
N GLY A 153 -10.27 -8.41 -2.73
CA GLY A 153 -9.22 -7.41 -2.48
C GLY A 153 -9.71 -6.25 -1.61
N LYS A 154 -8.77 -5.41 -1.15
CA LYS A 154 -9.05 -4.16 -0.44
C LYS A 154 -10.14 -3.35 -1.17
N PRO A 155 -11.16 -2.82 -0.48
CA PRO A 155 -11.27 -2.62 0.95
C PRO A 155 -11.91 -3.78 1.74
N ALA A 156 -12.03 -5.01 1.18
CA ALA A 156 -12.44 -6.17 1.95
C ALA A 156 -11.32 -6.60 2.92
N PRO A 157 -11.66 -7.20 4.09
CA PRO A 157 -10.68 -7.52 5.13
C PRO A 157 -9.82 -8.74 4.82
N ASP A 158 -10.13 -9.48 3.77
CA ASP A 158 -9.66 -10.84 3.50
C ASP A 158 -8.14 -10.96 3.55
N ILE A 159 -7.41 -10.00 2.97
CA ILE A 159 -5.95 -10.05 2.91
C ILE A 159 -5.30 -9.85 4.29
N TYR A 160 -5.88 -9.01 5.15
CA TYR A 160 -5.37 -8.78 6.51
C TYR A 160 -5.69 -9.96 7.42
N LEU A 161 -6.89 -10.54 7.27
CA LEU A 161 -7.25 -11.78 7.97
C LEU A 161 -6.33 -12.93 7.55
N HIS A 162 -6.03 -13.04 6.25
CA HIS A 162 -5.09 -14.03 5.73
C HIS A 162 -3.68 -13.80 6.25
N GLY A 163 -3.18 -12.55 6.22
CA GLY A 163 -1.85 -12.20 6.75
C GLY A 163 -1.70 -12.54 8.23
N ALA A 164 -2.66 -12.12 9.06
CA ALA A 164 -2.69 -12.42 10.50
C ALA A 164 -2.68 -13.93 10.78
N ALA A 165 -3.54 -14.69 10.07
CA ALA A 165 -3.59 -16.15 10.20
C ALA A 165 -2.25 -16.81 9.79
N THR A 166 -1.60 -16.31 8.73
CA THR A 166 -0.33 -16.89 8.22
C THR A 166 0.83 -16.69 9.20
N ILE A 167 0.87 -15.54 9.91
CA ILE A 167 1.89 -15.32 10.96
C ILE A 167 1.46 -15.84 12.34
N GLY A 168 0.27 -16.45 12.45
CA GLY A 168 -0.21 -17.06 13.70
C GLY A 168 -0.62 -16.06 14.78
N VAL A 169 -1.00 -14.84 14.41
CA VAL A 169 -1.38 -13.76 15.34
C VAL A 169 -2.84 -13.38 15.13
N ALA A 170 -3.59 -13.19 16.24
CA ALA A 170 -4.96 -12.71 16.15
C ALA A 170 -5.02 -11.30 15.54
N PRO A 171 -5.95 -11.00 14.62
CA PRO A 171 -6.01 -9.71 13.93
C PRO A 171 -6.00 -8.50 14.87
N GLU A 172 -6.68 -8.59 16.01
CA GLU A 172 -6.73 -7.52 17.02
C GLU A 172 -5.39 -7.22 17.70
N ASN A 173 -4.41 -8.11 17.57
CA ASN A 173 -3.03 -7.95 18.07
C ASN A 173 -2.05 -7.68 16.91
N CYS A 174 -2.55 -7.49 15.70
CA CYS A 174 -1.75 -7.08 14.55
C CYS A 174 -1.80 -5.57 14.36
N LEU A 175 -0.63 -4.96 14.19
CA LEU A 175 -0.50 -3.62 13.65
C LEU A 175 -0.50 -3.70 12.13
N ALA A 176 -1.43 -3.05 11.45
CA ALA A 176 -1.47 -2.99 9.99
C ALA A 176 -1.04 -1.60 9.51
N ILE A 177 0.02 -1.53 8.70
CA ILE A 177 0.61 -0.28 8.22
C ILE A 177 0.21 -0.07 6.77
N GLU A 178 -0.37 1.09 6.47
CA GLU A 178 -1.01 1.43 5.21
C GLU A 178 -0.79 2.90 4.82
N ASP A 179 -0.86 3.17 3.51
CA ASP A 179 -0.84 4.54 2.96
C ASP A 179 -2.19 4.97 2.35
N SER A 180 -3.10 4.02 2.14
CA SER A 180 -4.32 4.20 1.35
C SER A 180 -5.62 4.10 2.17
N PRO A 181 -6.69 4.86 1.78
CA PRO A 181 -8.01 4.73 2.41
C PRO A 181 -8.61 3.33 2.30
N ALA A 182 -8.43 2.67 1.14
CA ALA A 182 -8.96 1.32 0.92
C ALA A 182 -8.26 0.28 1.80
N GLY A 183 -6.94 0.44 2.02
CA GLY A 183 -6.17 -0.44 2.88
C GLY A 183 -6.50 -0.22 4.35
N ILE A 184 -6.63 1.02 4.80
CA ILE A 184 -7.10 1.34 6.16
C ILE A 184 -8.48 0.74 6.43
N GLU A 185 -9.41 0.87 5.49
CA GLU A 185 -10.75 0.26 5.63
C GLU A 185 -10.65 -1.27 5.75
N ALA A 186 -9.81 -1.91 4.93
CA ALA A 186 -9.61 -3.36 4.97
C ALA A 186 -9.01 -3.82 6.32
N ALA A 187 -7.96 -3.15 6.80
CA ALA A 187 -7.32 -3.45 8.07
C ALA A 187 -8.26 -3.23 9.27
N TRP A 188 -9.00 -2.11 9.26
CA TRP A 188 -10.02 -1.82 10.27
C TRP A 188 -11.14 -2.86 10.29
N ARG A 189 -11.65 -3.28 9.13
CA ARG A 189 -12.67 -4.35 9.02
C ARG A 189 -12.15 -5.71 9.48
N ALA A 190 -10.87 -5.97 9.32
CA ALA A 190 -10.21 -7.17 9.83
C ALA A 190 -10.06 -7.16 11.35
N GLY A 191 -10.26 -6.02 12.01
CA GLY A 191 -10.07 -5.83 13.44
C GLY A 191 -8.63 -5.51 13.85
N CYS A 192 -7.74 -5.22 12.89
CA CYS A 192 -6.36 -4.83 13.14
C CYS A 192 -6.26 -3.41 13.71
N MET A 193 -5.16 -3.12 14.38
CA MET A 193 -4.75 -1.76 14.72
C MET A 193 -4.17 -1.09 13.46
N ALA A 194 -5.04 -0.42 12.67
CA ALA A 194 -4.67 0.17 11.40
C ALA A 194 -3.92 1.50 11.58
N VAL A 195 -2.69 1.60 11.07
CA VAL A 195 -1.87 2.82 11.10
C VAL A 195 -1.75 3.37 9.71
N ILE A 196 -2.23 4.62 9.53
CA ILE A 196 -2.03 5.36 8.28
C ILE A 196 -0.67 6.09 8.31
N VAL A 197 0.16 5.81 7.30
CA VAL A 197 1.40 6.55 6.99
C VAL A 197 1.18 7.22 5.63
N PRO A 198 0.74 8.49 5.59
CA PRO A 198 0.42 9.15 4.33
C PRO A 198 1.62 9.23 3.39
N ASP A 199 1.43 8.89 2.13
CA ASP A 199 2.45 9.04 1.08
C ASP A 199 2.18 10.27 0.21
N GLN A 200 1.40 10.15 -0.87
CA GLN A 200 1.16 11.25 -1.82
C GLN A 200 0.01 12.17 -1.41
N ASP A 201 -0.96 11.65 -0.67
CA ASP A 201 -2.18 12.36 -0.29
C ASP A 201 -2.37 12.42 1.22
N GLN A 202 -3.09 13.44 1.68
CA GLN A 202 -3.52 13.49 3.07
C GLN A 202 -4.79 12.65 3.26
N PRO A 203 -4.88 11.84 4.33
CA PRO A 203 -6.06 11.04 4.61
C PRO A 203 -7.26 11.93 4.98
N ASP A 204 -8.43 11.57 4.47
CA ASP A 204 -9.68 12.21 4.80
C ASP A 204 -10.16 11.86 6.23
N GLU A 205 -11.21 12.54 6.70
CA GLU A 205 -11.77 12.33 8.03
C GLU A 205 -12.27 10.90 8.24
N LEU A 206 -12.80 10.26 7.21
CA LEU A 206 -13.28 8.88 7.27
C LEU A 206 -12.12 7.90 7.47
N THR A 207 -11.05 8.05 6.70
CA THR A 207 -9.82 7.26 6.83
C THR A 207 -9.21 7.44 8.22
N LEU A 208 -9.08 8.69 8.68
CA LEU A 208 -8.61 8.98 10.02
C LEU A 208 -9.53 8.37 11.09
N SER A 209 -10.85 8.34 10.84
CA SER A 209 -11.81 7.76 11.78
C SER A 209 -11.65 6.25 11.98
N ARG A 210 -11.15 5.54 11.00
CA ARG A 210 -10.90 4.09 11.00
C ARG A 210 -9.48 3.73 11.43
N SER A 211 -8.58 4.71 11.46
CA SER A 211 -7.20 4.51 11.87
C SER A 211 -7.06 4.45 13.38
N PHE A 212 -6.28 3.49 13.88
CA PHE A 212 -5.78 3.44 15.26
C PHE A 212 -4.81 4.58 15.53
N ALA A 213 -3.90 4.83 14.57
CA ALA A 213 -2.95 5.92 14.64
C ALA A 213 -2.66 6.50 13.25
N ARG A 214 -2.21 7.76 13.24
CA ARG A 214 -1.53 8.38 12.11
C ARG A 214 -0.07 8.62 12.49
N ALA A 215 0.83 8.12 11.67
CA ALA A 215 2.27 8.38 11.75
C ALA A 215 2.71 9.20 10.52
N ASP A 216 3.63 10.11 10.67
CA ASP A 216 4.15 10.90 9.55
C ASP A 216 5.30 10.17 8.83
N SER A 217 5.84 9.11 9.45
CA SER A 217 6.92 8.27 8.92
C SER A 217 6.92 6.88 9.54
N LEU A 218 7.67 5.94 8.94
CA LEU A 218 7.89 4.62 9.53
C LEU A 218 8.75 4.67 10.80
N PHE A 219 9.52 5.74 11.00
CA PHE A 219 10.24 5.96 12.26
C PHE A 219 9.27 6.21 13.43
N ASP A 220 8.18 6.94 13.16
CA ASP A 220 7.15 7.17 14.19
C ASP A 220 6.40 5.87 14.54
N VAL A 221 6.28 4.93 13.61
CA VAL A 221 5.62 3.63 13.86
C VAL A 221 6.38 2.79 14.89
N MET A 222 7.70 2.93 15.00
CA MET A 222 8.50 2.21 16.01
C MET A 222 8.08 2.53 17.44
N GLU A 223 7.44 3.67 17.68
CA GLU A 223 6.92 4.03 19.01
C GLU A 223 5.67 3.21 19.42
N LEU A 224 5.07 2.46 18.45
CA LEU A 224 3.88 1.65 18.68
C LEU A 224 4.19 0.17 18.97
N VAL A 225 5.43 -0.26 18.82
CA VAL A 225 5.86 -1.66 18.89
C VAL A 225 6.98 -1.91 19.88
#